data_b68656d7c415c7eca5db86f5bcaf3649
#
_entry.id   b68656d7c415c7eca5db86f5bcaf3649
#
_cell.length_a   1.000
_cell.length_b   1.000
_cell.length_c   1.000
_cell.angle_alpha   90.00
_cell.angle_beta   90.00
_cell.angle_gamma   90.00
#
_symmetry.space_group_name_H-M   'P 1'
#
loop_
_entity.id
_entity.type
_entity.pdbx_description
1 polymer ?
#
loop_
_entity_poly.entity_id
_entity_poly.type
_entity_poly.pdbx_seq_one_letter_code
_entity_poly.pdbx_strand_id
1 'polypeptide(L)'
;AEKEDECSIVLLDKSGNTACVIDIPAEYSTGSLYSVRLHGFCGNEYAYYFRINGKRCIDPYATRIFGREKWNDKTRSDNDYEIACGIDSSDFDWKNDSFPEITRDRMKLYKLHVRGFSMDTAGDKKHKGTFEAVSDRINYIKKLGFTSILLMPVYEFEEMTIPVKHD
;
A
#
# COMPACT_ATOMS: atom_id res chain seq x y z
N ALA A 1 -1.59 21.39 -0.70
CA ALA A 1 -1.80 22.46 0.29
C ALA A 1 -1.96 23.82 -0.43
N GLU A 2 -2.65 24.76 0.18
CA GLU A 2 -2.71 26.13 -0.30
C GLU A 2 -1.48 26.91 0.18
N LYS A 3 -1.21 28.08 -0.39
CA LYS A 3 0.04 28.84 -0.12
C LYS A 3 0.17 29.31 1.35
N GLU A 4 -0.94 29.36 2.08
CA GLU A 4 -0.99 29.80 3.49
C GLU A 4 -1.14 28.63 4.46
N ASP A 5 -1.11 27.38 3.97
CA ASP A 5 -1.26 26.22 4.81
C ASP A 5 0.02 25.97 5.65
N GLU A 6 -0.20 25.60 6.92
CA GLU A 6 0.86 25.07 7.78
C GLU A 6 1.10 23.60 7.41
N CYS A 7 2.26 23.31 6.87
CA CYS A 7 2.64 21.96 6.45
C CYS A 7 3.79 21.42 7.30
N SER A 8 3.68 20.20 7.76
CA SER A 8 4.77 19.51 8.42
C SER A 8 4.78 18.01 8.08
N ILE A 9 5.95 17.40 8.22
CA ILE A 9 6.15 15.95 8.19
C ILE A 9 6.34 15.49 9.62
N VAL A 10 5.56 14.53 10.05
CA VAL A 10 5.72 13.88 11.36
C VAL A 10 6.35 12.52 11.14
N LEU A 11 7.52 12.32 11.75
CA LEU A 11 8.22 11.05 11.74
C LEU A 11 7.85 10.24 12.98
N LEU A 12 7.54 8.98 12.78
CA LEU A 12 7.24 8.02 13.84
C LEU A 12 8.38 7.00 13.94
N ASP A 13 8.74 6.65 15.17
CA ASP A 13 9.67 5.55 15.43
C ASP A 13 9.01 4.17 15.21
N LYS A 14 9.78 3.11 15.39
CA LYS A 14 9.29 1.71 15.25
C LYS A 14 8.20 1.31 16.26
N SER A 15 8.02 2.11 17.31
CA SER A 15 6.97 1.91 18.32
C SER A 15 5.72 2.73 18.03
N GLY A 16 5.73 3.53 16.94
CA GLY A 16 4.63 4.41 16.55
C GLY A 16 4.60 5.76 17.29
N ASN A 17 5.61 6.06 18.11
CA ASN A 17 5.70 7.34 18.78
C ASN A 17 6.29 8.42 17.87
N THR A 18 5.91 9.67 18.08
CA THR A 18 6.49 10.80 17.35
C THR A 18 7.97 10.94 17.70
N ALA A 19 8.83 10.67 16.74
CA ALA A 19 10.27 10.85 16.86
C ALA A 19 10.68 12.29 16.54
N CYS A 20 10.09 12.88 15.51
CA CYS A 20 10.40 14.24 15.08
C CYS A 20 9.22 14.86 14.33
N VAL A 21 9.10 16.18 14.44
CA VAL A 21 8.19 17.00 13.62
C VAL A 21 9.06 17.98 12.83
N ILE A 22 8.89 17.99 11.52
CA ILE A 22 9.65 18.84 10.59
C ILE A 22 8.66 19.77 9.92
N ASP A 23 8.65 21.01 10.33
CA ASP A 23 7.82 22.03 9.69
C ASP A 23 8.42 22.40 8.33
N ILE A 24 7.57 22.60 7.35
CA ILE A 24 7.95 23.01 6.00
C ILE A 24 7.50 24.45 5.82
N PRO A 25 8.42 25.42 5.96
CA PRO A 25 8.09 26.84 5.81
C PRO A 25 7.53 27.16 4.43
N ALA A 26 6.65 28.16 4.37
CA ALA A 26 6.02 28.59 3.11
C ALA A 26 7.03 29.03 2.04
N GLU A 27 8.23 29.45 2.45
CA GLU A 27 9.32 29.80 1.53
C GLU A 27 9.85 28.61 0.70
N TYR A 28 9.61 27.37 1.16
CA TYR A 28 9.92 26.15 0.43
C TYR A 28 8.75 25.68 -0.44
N SER A 29 7.80 26.56 -0.73
CA SER A 29 6.68 26.25 -1.62
C SER A 29 6.86 26.86 -3.01
N THR A 30 6.35 26.14 -4.01
CA THR A 30 6.18 26.65 -5.37
C THR A 30 4.71 26.45 -5.76
N GLY A 31 3.93 27.53 -5.72
CA GLY A 31 2.47 27.45 -5.81
C GLY A 31 1.89 26.69 -4.63
N SER A 32 1.15 25.61 -4.89
CA SER A 32 0.57 24.72 -3.88
C SER A 32 1.46 23.52 -3.52
N LEU A 33 2.67 23.45 -4.06
CA LEU A 33 3.62 22.37 -3.81
C LEU A 33 4.62 22.79 -2.73
N TYR A 34 4.63 22.08 -1.63
CA TYR A 34 5.62 22.18 -0.55
C TYR A 34 6.67 21.10 -0.72
N SER A 35 7.94 21.42 -0.53
CA SER A 35 9.03 20.45 -0.65
C SER A 35 10.10 20.69 0.40
N VAL A 36 10.68 19.61 0.89
CA VAL A 36 11.81 19.63 1.83
C VAL A 36 12.75 18.48 1.51
N ARG A 37 14.04 18.70 1.65
CA ARG A 37 15.05 17.65 1.54
C ARG A 37 15.55 17.30 2.93
N LEU A 38 15.38 16.05 3.31
CA LEU A 38 15.89 15.51 4.58
C LEU A 38 17.26 14.87 4.34
N HIS A 39 18.26 15.26 5.16
CA HIS A 39 19.57 14.65 5.16
C HIS A 39 19.72 13.72 6.35
N GLY A 40 20.42 12.59 6.16
CA GLY A 40 20.61 11.59 7.22
C GLY A 40 19.35 10.79 7.57
N PHE A 41 18.31 10.89 6.75
CA PHE A 41 17.07 10.13 6.93
C PHE A 41 17.22 8.70 6.41
N CYS A 42 16.92 7.72 7.27
CA CYS A 42 16.86 6.31 6.91
C CYS A 42 15.40 5.88 6.80
N GLY A 43 14.90 5.71 5.58
CA GLY A 43 13.50 5.40 5.31
C GLY A 43 12.98 4.11 5.97
N ASN A 44 13.86 3.17 6.26
CA ASN A 44 13.51 1.89 6.90
C ASN A 44 13.36 1.98 8.42
N GLU A 45 13.76 3.10 9.03
CA GLU A 45 13.71 3.27 10.48
C GLU A 45 12.49 4.04 10.95
N TYR A 46 11.85 4.78 10.05
CA TYR A 46 10.75 5.66 10.38
C TYR A 46 9.53 5.39 9.49
N ALA A 47 8.36 5.54 10.11
CA ALA A 47 7.12 5.79 9.40
C ALA A 47 6.85 7.29 9.39
N TYR A 48 5.99 7.79 8.52
CA TYR A 48 5.66 9.21 8.46
C TYR A 48 4.20 9.45 8.10
N TYR A 49 3.75 10.67 8.35
CA TYR A 49 2.55 11.25 7.78
C TYR A 49 2.73 12.75 7.60
N PHE A 50 1.93 13.34 6.74
CA PHE A 50 1.86 14.79 6.64
C PHE A 50 0.86 15.36 7.63
N ARG A 51 1.13 16.56 8.11
CA ARG A 51 0.18 17.32 8.90
C ARG A 51 -0.04 18.67 8.21
N ILE A 52 -1.29 18.95 7.81
CA ILE A 52 -1.69 20.16 7.12
C ILE A 52 -2.75 20.84 7.98
N ASN A 53 -2.47 22.08 8.43
CA ASN A 53 -3.34 22.84 9.33
C ASN A 53 -3.79 22.02 10.56
N GLY A 54 -2.84 21.30 11.16
CA GLY A 54 -3.08 20.44 12.31
C GLY A 54 -3.76 19.10 11.99
N LYS A 55 -4.23 18.86 10.78
CA LYS A 55 -4.88 17.60 10.37
C LYS A 55 -3.86 16.61 9.82
N ARG A 56 -3.97 15.35 10.24
CA ARG A 56 -3.18 14.26 9.69
C ARG A 56 -3.64 13.94 8.25
N CYS A 57 -2.68 13.82 7.36
CA CYS A 57 -2.88 13.44 5.97
C CYS A 57 -1.91 12.33 5.61
N ILE A 58 -2.40 11.30 4.94
CA ILE A 58 -1.55 10.24 4.40
C ILE A 58 -0.96 10.68 3.06
N ASP A 59 0.19 10.12 2.72
CA ASP A 59 0.79 10.29 1.40
C ASP A 59 0.17 9.30 0.41
N PRO A 60 -0.55 9.77 -0.62
CA PRO A 60 -1.12 8.88 -1.64
C PRO A 60 -0.06 8.20 -2.51
N TYR A 61 1.20 8.66 -2.47
CA TYR A 61 2.33 8.07 -3.18
C TYR A 61 3.22 7.20 -2.30
N ALA A 62 2.82 6.95 -1.05
CA ALA A 62 3.57 6.06 -0.17
C ALA A 62 3.70 4.66 -0.77
N THR A 63 4.92 4.12 -0.73
CA THR A 63 5.21 2.78 -1.23
C THR A 63 4.96 1.69 -0.18
N ARG A 64 4.80 2.09 1.07
CA ARG A 64 4.51 1.21 2.20
C ARG A 64 3.54 1.87 3.16
N ILE A 65 2.64 1.06 3.74
CA ILE A 65 1.66 1.49 4.74
C ILE A 65 1.88 0.68 6.01
N PHE A 66 1.81 1.36 7.15
CA PHE A 66 1.82 0.77 8.48
C PHE A 66 0.45 0.94 9.14
N GLY A 67 0.11 0.04 10.06
CA GLY A 67 -1.15 0.05 10.78
C GLY A 67 -2.25 -0.79 10.11
N ARG A 68 -1.89 -1.59 9.10
CA ARG A 68 -2.79 -2.51 8.38
C ARG A 68 -2.19 -3.89 8.17
N GLU A 69 -1.27 -4.30 9.03
CA GLU A 69 -0.53 -5.56 8.88
C GLU A 69 -1.42 -6.79 9.09
N LYS A 70 -2.50 -6.64 9.85
CA LYS A 70 -3.41 -7.74 10.15
C LYS A 70 -4.76 -7.50 9.50
N TRP A 71 -5.12 -8.39 8.58
CA TRP A 71 -6.42 -8.37 7.92
C TRP A 71 -7.57 -8.55 8.90
N ASN A 72 -8.58 -7.67 8.81
CA ASN A 72 -9.82 -7.73 9.58
C ASN A 72 -9.59 -7.82 11.11
N ASP A 73 -8.69 -7.00 11.63
CA ASP A 73 -8.39 -6.95 13.05
C ASP A 73 -9.52 -6.26 13.82
N LYS A 74 -10.38 -7.07 14.43
CA LYS A 74 -11.53 -6.61 15.22
C LYS A 74 -11.16 -5.99 16.57
N THR A 75 -9.89 -6.07 16.97
CA THR A 75 -9.40 -5.44 18.21
C THR A 75 -9.03 -3.98 17.99
N ARG A 76 -8.92 -3.55 16.72
CA ARG A 76 -8.65 -2.18 16.33
C ARG A 76 -9.85 -1.29 16.70
N SER A 77 -9.59 -0.18 17.38
CA SER A 77 -10.64 0.78 17.70
C SER A 77 -11.01 1.62 16.47
N ASP A 78 -12.21 2.19 16.49
CA ASP A 78 -12.69 3.07 15.40
C ASP A 78 -11.81 4.33 15.22
N ASN A 79 -10.99 4.68 16.22
CA ASN A 79 -10.05 5.79 16.16
C ASN A 79 -8.67 5.39 15.61
N ASP A 80 -8.42 4.11 15.37
CA ASP A 80 -7.14 3.60 14.85
C ASP A 80 -7.03 3.72 13.32
N TYR A 81 -7.72 4.68 12.72
CA TYR A 81 -7.51 5.08 11.32
C TYR A 81 -6.15 5.72 11.06
N GLU A 82 -5.29 5.73 12.04
CA GLU A 82 -3.99 6.36 11.95
C GLU A 82 -3.00 5.50 11.15
N ILE A 83 -3.26 5.42 9.86
CA ILE A 83 -2.29 4.85 8.91
C ILE A 83 -1.05 5.75 8.91
N ALA A 84 0.12 5.13 8.96
CA ALA A 84 1.38 5.79 8.70
C ALA A 84 1.96 5.31 7.37
N CYS A 85 2.68 6.20 6.71
CA CYS A 85 3.33 5.94 5.44
C CYS A 85 4.78 5.51 5.68
N GLY A 86 5.34 4.72 4.76
CA GLY A 86 6.74 4.36 4.76
C GLY A 86 7.34 4.48 3.37
N ILE A 87 8.65 4.57 3.34
CA ILE A 87 9.42 4.50 2.11
C ILE A 87 10.05 3.11 2.08
N ASP A 88 9.66 2.31 1.10
CA ASP A 88 10.33 1.06 0.83
C ASP A 88 11.41 1.31 -0.22
N SER A 89 12.65 1.10 0.17
CA SER A 89 13.82 1.16 -0.73
C SER A 89 14.32 -0.23 -1.10
N SER A 90 13.50 -1.26 -0.88
CA SER A 90 13.90 -2.62 -1.25
C SER A 90 13.97 -2.73 -2.78
N ASP A 91 15.16 -3.00 -3.27
CA ASP A 91 15.36 -3.42 -4.65
C ASP A 91 14.90 -4.87 -4.77
N PHE A 92 13.73 -5.06 -5.38
CA PHE A 92 13.26 -6.39 -5.69
C PHE A 92 14.16 -7.02 -6.76
N ASP A 93 14.74 -8.16 -6.45
CA ASP A 93 15.59 -8.90 -7.40
C ASP A 93 14.73 -9.60 -8.46
N TRP A 94 14.59 -8.99 -9.60
CA TRP A 94 13.87 -9.53 -10.77
C TRP A 94 14.62 -10.69 -11.44
N LYS A 95 15.85 -10.95 -11.05
CA LYS A 95 16.69 -12.03 -11.60
C LYS A 95 16.77 -11.97 -13.14
N ASN A 96 16.32 -13.05 -13.77
CA ASN A 96 16.28 -13.18 -15.23
C ASN A 96 14.89 -12.91 -15.81
N ASP A 97 14.02 -12.18 -15.10
CA ASP A 97 12.69 -11.86 -15.61
C ASP A 97 12.80 -10.93 -16.83
N SER A 98 11.97 -11.20 -17.83
CA SER A 98 11.93 -10.44 -19.07
C SER A 98 10.49 -10.28 -19.53
N PHE A 99 10.24 -9.20 -20.27
CA PHE A 99 8.92 -8.96 -20.82
C PHE A 99 8.56 -10.06 -21.85
N PRO A 100 7.40 -10.75 -21.67
CA PRO A 100 7.09 -11.97 -22.46
C PRO A 100 6.68 -11.71 -23.92
N GLU A 101 6.67 -10.47 -24.41
CA GLU A 101 6.36 -10.05 -25.78
C GLU A 101 5.09 -10.71 -26.38
N ILE A 102 4.05 -10.87 -25.57
CA ILE A 102 2.78 -11.44 -26.01
C ILE A 102 2.01 -10.38 -26.80
N THR A 103 1.75 -10.66 -28.07
CA THR A 103 1.00 -9.77 -28.93
C THR A 103 -0.46 -9.69 -28.52
N ARG A 104 -1.13 -8.57 -28.79
CA ARG A 104 -2.48 -8.29 -28.32
C ARG A 104 -3.52 -9.32 -28.80
N ASP A 105 -3.37 -9.83 -30.00
CA ASP A 105 -4.25 -10.86 -30.60
C ASP A 105 -4.09 -12.24 -29.94
N ARG A 106 -2.93 -12.47 -29.29
CA ARG A 106 -2.64 -13.72 -28.57
C ARG A 106 -2.90 -13.61 -27.06
N MET A 107 -3.21 -12.43 -26.57
CA MET A 107 -3.45 -12.19 -25.17
C MET A 107 -4.78 -12.79 -24.70
N LYS A 108 -4.71 -13.67 -23.72
CA LYS A 108 -5.87 -14.27 -23.05
C LYS A 108 -5.80 -13.96 -21.57
N LEU A 109 -6.76 -13.15 -21.07
CA LEU A 109 -6.77 -12.66 -19.71
C LEU A 109 -7.56 -13.59 -18.79
N TYR A 110 -6.95 -13.99 -17.68
CA TYR A 110 -7.61 -14.64 -16.58
C TYR A 110 -7.88 -13.60 -15.47
N LYS A 111 -9.12 -13.15 -15.34
CA LYS A 111 -9.48 -12.17 -14.30
C LYS A 111 -9.72 -12.91 -12.98
N LEU A 112 -9.05 -12.46 -11.91
CA LEU A 112 -9.22 -13.05 -10.59
C LEU A 112 -9.18 -12.01 -9.47
N HIS A 113 -9.84 -12.35 -8.36
CA HIS A 113 -9.70 -11.66 -7.08
C HIS A 113 -8.71 -12.44 -6.23
N VAL A 114 -7.61 -11.81 -5.79
CA VAL A 114 -6.50 -12.50 -5.09
C VAL A 114 -7.01 -13.33 -3.92
N ARG A 115 -7.78 -12.72 -3.02
CA ARG A 115 -8.32 -13.42 -1.86
C ARG A 115 -9.31 -14.53 -2.25
N GLY A 116 -10.27 -14.24 -3.13
CA GLY A 116 -11.31 -15.21 -3.50
C GLY A 116 -10.77 -16.42 -4.25
N PHE A 117 -9.67 -16.26 -4.99
CA PHE A 117 -9.14 -17.30 -5.88
C PHE A 117 -8.71 -18.59 -5.17
N SER A 118 -8.25 -18.50 -3.94
CA SER A 118 -7.71 -19.66 -3.21
C SER A 118 -8.44 -20.01 -1.90
N MET A 119 -9.44 -19.23 -1.50
CA MET A 119 -10.12 -19.45 -0.21
C MET A 119 -10.82 -20.82 -0.11
N ASP A 120 -11.48 -21.25 -1.18
CA ASP A 120 -12.25 -22.51 -1.19
C ASP A 120 -11.44 -23.72 -1.65
N THR A 121 -10.14 -23.55 -1.88
CA THR A 121 -9.31 -24.64 -2.38
C THR A 121 -8.67 -25.45 -1.25
N ALA A 122 -8.43 -26.74 -1.49
CA ALA A 122 -7.58 -27.54 -0.63
C ALA A 122 -6.15 -26.98 -0.66
N GLY A 123 -5.52 -26.83 0.48
CA GLY A 123 -4.15 -26.31 0.60
C GLY A 123 -3.86 -25.72 1.97
N ASP A 124 -2.66 -25.23 2.14
CA ASP A 124 -2.22 -24.62 3.40
C ASP A 124 -3.08 -23.40 3.74
N LYS A 125 -3.72 -23.46 4.89
CA LYS A 125 -4.61 -22.39 5.40
C LYS A 125 -3.85 -21.07 5.59
N LYS A 126 -2.54 -21.12 5.83
CA LYS A 126 -1.71 -19.96 6.12
C LYS A 126 -1.57 -19.04 4.90
N HIS A 127 -1.54 -19.61 3.70
CA HIS A 127 -1.30 -18.85 2.45
C HIS A 127 -2.58 -18.57 1.67
N LYS A 128 -3.74 -19.06 2.12
CA LYS A 128 -5.01 -18.82 1.42
C LYS A 128 -5.33 -17.33 1.34
N GLY A 129 -5.72 -16.89 0.16
CA GLY A 129 -6.12 -15.50 -0.09
C GLY A 129 -4.96 -14.53 -0.29
N THR A 130 -3.74 -15.02 -0.47
CA THR A 130 -2.53 -14.21 -0.66
C THR A 130 -2.04 -14.24 -2.10
N PHE A 131 -1.11 -13.36 -2.44
CA PHE A 131 -0.39 -13.39 -3.72
C PHE A 131 0.44 -14.68 -3.89
N GLU A 132 0.98 -15.24 -2.81
CA GLU A 132 1.71 -16.51 -2.83
C GLU A 132 0.80 -17.64 -3.31
N ALA A 133 -0.43 -17.71 -2.82
CA ALA A 133 -1.40 -18.70 -3.28
C ALA A 133 -1.79 -18.54 -4.75
N VAL A 134 -1.76 -17.33 -5.29
CA VAL A 134 -1.92 -17.09 -6.72
C VAL A 134 -0.69 -17.59 -7.48
N SER A 135 0.52 -17.29 -7.00
CA SER A 135 1.79 -17.72 -7.59
C SER A 135 1.88 -19.24 -7.68
N ASP A 136 1.51 -19.96 -6.65
CA ASP A 136 1.48 -21.44 -6.64
C ASP A 136 0.57 -22.03 -7.73
N ARG A 137 -0.39 -21.25 -8.21
CA ARG A 137 -1.38 -21.66 -9.22
C ARG A 137 -1.15 -21.10 -10.61
N ILE A 138 -0.05 -20.41 -10.85
CA ILE A 138 0.29 -19.90 -12.18
C ILE A 138 0.34 -21.02 -13.22
N ASN A 139 0.90 -22.18 -12.87
CA ASN A 139 0.95 -23.32 -13.77
C ASN A 139 -0.43 -23.86 -14.13
N TYR A 140 -1.39 -23.82 -13.23
CA TYR A 140 -2.79 -24.17 -13.51
C TYR A 140 -3.39 -23.19 -14.54
N ILE A 141 -3.24 -21.89 -14.33
CA ILE A 141 -3.74 -20.85 -15.23
C ILE A 141 -3.10 -21.01 -16.63
N LYS A 142 -1.79 -21.27 -16.70
CA LYS A 142 -1.08 -21.54 -17.94
C LYS A 142 -1.62 -22.78 -18.67
N LYS A 143 -1.89 -23.88 -17.95
CA LYS A 143 -2.46 -25.10 -18.52
C LYS A 143 -3.87 -24.87 -19.11
N LEU A 144 -4.64 -23.93 -18.57
CA LEU A 144 -5.92 -23.52 -19.14
C LEU A 144 -5.77 -22.68 -20.42
N GLY A 145 -4.54 -22.33 -20.81
CA GLY A 145 -4.24 -21.57 -22.02
C GLY A 145 -4.30 -20.05 -21.88
N PHE A 146 -4.34 -19.53 -20.66
CA PHE A 146 -4.25 -18.09 -20.42
C PHE A 146 -2.79 -17.62 -20.44
N THR A 147 -2.59 -16.41 -20.94
CA THR A 147 -1.27 -15.80 -21.10
C THR A 147 -1.02 -14.65 -20.12
N SER A 148 -2.06 -14.14 -19.53
CA SER A 148 -2.00 -12.97 -18.67
C SER A 148 -3.02 -13.06 -17.54
N ILE A 149 -2.71 -12.47 -16.40
CA ILE A 149 -3.61 -12.36 -15.25
C ILE A 149 -4.05 -10.90 -15.12
N LEU A 150 -5.36 -10.70 -15.03
CA LEU A 150 -5.95 -9.41 -14.68
C LEU A 150 -6.41 -9.47 -13.22
N LEU A 151 -5.63 -8.87 -12.33
CA LEU A 151 -6.01 -8.79 -10.93
C LEU A 151 -7.18 -7.81 -10.76
N MET A 152 -8.19 -8.18 -9.99
CA MET A 152 -9.13 -7.21 -9.42
C MET A 152 -8.34 -6.28 -8.48
N PRO A 153 -8.84 -5.06 -8.18
CA PRO A 153 -8.07 -4.08 -7.42
C PRO A 153 -7.43 -4.66 -6.17
N VAL A 154 -6.13 -4.39 -6.00
CA VAL A 154 -5.29 -4.88 -4.89
C VAL A 154 -4.70 -3.71 -4.08
N TYR A 155 -5.28 -2.53 -4.22
CA TYR A 155 -4.91 -1.36 -3.44
C TYR A 155 -5.29 -1.57 -1.97
N GLU A 156 -4.54 -0.94 -1.08
CA GLU A 156 -4.91 -0.88 0.33
C GLU A 156 -6.27 -0.16 0.49
N PHE A 157 -7.12 -0.69 1.33
CA PHE A 157 -8.44 -0.14 1.63
C PHE A 157 -8.84 -0.45 3.07
N GLU A 158 -9.81 0.27 3.60
CA GLU A 158 -10.36 0.04 4.92
C GLU A 158 -11.36 -1.13 4.91
N GLU A 159 -10.89 -2.30 5.32
CA GLU A 159 -11.70 -3.51 5.36
C GLU A 159 -12.69 -3.59 6.53
N MET A 160 -12.53 -2.71 7.52
CA MET A 160 -13.38 -2.64 8.70
C MET A 160 -14.56 -1.67 8.54
N THR A 161 -14.73 -1.05 7.37
CA THR A 161 -15.88 -0.20 7.11
C THR A 161 -17.15 -1.02 7.27
N ILE A 162 -17.88 -0.77 8.35
CA ILE A 162 -19.16 -1.42 8.61
C ILE A 162 -20.15 -0.86 7.58
N PRO A 163 -20.79 -1.69 6.77
CA PRO A 163 -21.86 -1.22 5.90
C PRO A 163 -22.92 -0.55 6.76
N VAL A 164 -23.20 0.71 6.50
CA VAL A 164 -24.34 1.37 7.13
C VAL A 164 -25.56 0.55 6.78
N LYS A 165 -26.20 -0.06 7.76
CA LYS A 165 -27.50 -0.68 7.56
C LYS A 165 -28.45 0.46 7.17
N HIS A 166 -28.84 0.48 5.94
CA HIS A 166 -29.99 1.24 5.52
C HIS A 166 -31.22 0.47 6.02
N ASP A 167 -31.83 0.94 7.09
CA ASP A 167 -33.15 0.50 7.54
C ASP A 167 -34.22 0.92 6.51
#